data_694aa238ae2053031a058da9f052db00
#
_entry.id   694aa238ae2053031a058da9f052db00
#
_cell.length_a   1.000
_cell.length_b   1.000
_cell.length_c   1.000
_cell.angle_alpha   90.00
_cell.angle_beta   90.00
_cell.angle_gamma   90.00
#
_symmetry.space_group_name_H-M   'P 1'
#
loop_
_entity.id
_entity.type
_entity.pdbx_description
1 polymer ?
#
loop_
_entity_poly.entity_id
_entity_poly.type
_entity_poly.pdbx_seq_one_letter_code
_entity_poly.pdbx_strand_id
1 'polypeptide(L)'
;MIIKVKTTEAAAGTGSGTASNVSSATCVRAVNSGTTARLVTVEVAGGTDIGTFTMPGGTIEYIKKDPTDKIFAAHAEILLAKVAFQSG
;
A
#
# COMPACT_ATOMS: atom_id res chain seq x y z
N MET A 1 -13.30 -2.02 -13.90
CA MET A 1 -12.17 -2.82 -13.36
C MET A 1 -12.68 -3.67 -12.22
N ILE A 2 -12.37 -4.93 -12.25
CA ILE A 2 -12.80 -5.88 -11.22
C ILE A 2 -11.56 -6.33 -10.45
N ILE A 3 -11.62 -6.29 -9.12
CA ILE A 3 -10.53 -6.77 -8.29
C ILE A 3 -10.95 -8.01 -7.52
N LYS A 4 -9.98 -8.90 -7.30
CA LYS A 4 -10.13 -10.02 -6.39
C LYS A 4 -9.38 -9.70 -5.11
N VAL A 5 -10.08 -9.65 -3.99
CA VAL A 5 -9.46 -9.37 -2.69
C VAL A 5 -8.80 -10.63 -2.17
N LYS A 6 -7.53 -10.53 -1.79
CA LYS A 6 -6.71 -11.67 -1.39
C LYS A 6 -6.36 -11.70 0.09
N THR A 7 -6.44 -10.57 0.77
CA THR A 7 -6.16 -10.48 2.21
C THR A 7 -7.13 -9.55 2.88
N THR A 8 -7.23 -9.66 4.20
CA THR A 8 -7.93 -8.67 5.01
C THR A 8 -7.14 -7.36 5.00
N GLU A 9 -7.84 -6.25 4.85
CA GLU A 9 -7.25 -4.92 4.89
C GLU A 9 -6.63 -4.66 6.28
N ALA A 10 -5.44 -4.08 6.27
CA ALA A 10 -4.71 -3.78 7.51
C ALA A 10 -4.04 -2.42 7.41
N ALA A 11 -3.85 -1.79 8.57
CA ALA A 11 -3.19 -0.48 8.66
C ALA A 11 -1.73 -0.58 8.19
N ALA A 12 -1.29 0.42 7.43
CA ALA A 12 0.11 0.52 7.02
C ALA A 12 1.00 0.79 8.24
N GLY A 13 2.21 0.24 8.22
CA GLY A 13 3.25 0.65 9.14
C GLY A 13 3.63 2.11 8.90
N THR A 14 4.19 2.78 9.91
CA THR A 14 4.48 4.21 9.83
C THR A 14 5.95 4.52 9.61
N GLY A 15 6.78 3.53 9.37
CA GLY A 15 8.20 3.71 9.09
C GLY A 15 8.80 2.49 8.42
N SER A 16 10.04 2.62 7.98
CA SER A 16 10.76 1.55 7.28
C SER A 16 10.84 0.27 8.12
N GLY A 17 11.00 0.39 9.44
CA GLY A 17 11.09 -0.77 10.33
C GLY A 17 9.80 -1.56 10.46
N THR A 18 8.65 -0.99 10.09
CA THR A 18 7.34 -1.64 10.13
C THR A 18 6.71 -1.77 8.75
N ALA A 19 7.46 -1.48 7.69
CA ALA A 19 6.98 -1.62 6.32
C ALA A 19 6.60 -3.07 6.03
N SER A 20 5.57 -3.26 5.20
CA SER A 20 5.02 -4.58 4.89
C SER A 20 5.08 -4.86 3.39
N ASN A 21 5.39 -6.10 3.02
CA ASN A 21 5.27 -6.55 1.64
C ASN A 21 3.82 -6.92 1.27
N VAL A 22 2.89 -6.77 2.20
CA VAL A 22 1.45 -7.01 2.02
C VAL A 22 1.20 -8.43 1.48
N SER A 23 1.70 -9.42 2.21
CA SER A 23 1.62 -10.84 1.84
C SER A 23 2.22 -11.13 0.46
N SER A 24 3.38 -10.54 0.18
CA SER A 24 4.10 -10.69 -1.09
C SER A 24 3.23 -10.28 -2.30
N ALA A 25 2.45 -9.22 -2.15
CA ALA A 25 1.55 -8.74 -3.19
C ALA A 25 2.31 -8.14 -4.36
N THR A 26 1.78 -8.34 -5.58
CA THR A 26 2.22 -7.62 -6.77
C THR A 26 1.29 -6.45 -7.10
N CYS A 27 0.11 -6.42 -6.49
CA CYS A 27 -0.81 -5.30 -6.56
C CYS A 27 -1.46 -5.11 -5.20
N VAL A 28 -1.48 -3.86 -4.73
CA VAL A 28 -2.01 -3.48 -3.43
C VAL A 28 -3.06 -2.40 -3.61
N ARG A 29 -4.22 -2.61 -2.98
CA ARG A 29 -5.22 -1.56 -2.86
C ARG A 29 -4.91 -0.77 -1.60
N ALA A 30 -4.64 0.52 -1.77
CA ALA A 30 -4.39 1.44 -0.67
C ALA A 30 -5.55 2.42 -0.57
N VAL A 31 -6.02 2.68 0.64
CA VAL A 31 -7.05 3.70 0.88
C VAL A 31 -6.61 4.61 2.03
N ASN A 32 -6.79 5.91 1.84
CA ASN A 32 -6.63 6.86 2.93
C ASN A 32 -8.00 7.00 3.61
N SER A 33 -8.17 6.35 4.75
CA SER A 33 -9.45 6.33 5.47
C SER A 33 -9.70 7.61 6.28
N GLY A 34 -8.72 8.51 6.34
CA GLY A 34 -8.83 9.78 7.04
C GLY A 34 -9.18 10.93 6.12
N THR A 35 -9.05 12.14 6.64
CA THR A 35 -9.35 13.38 5.91
C THR A 35 -8.09 14.19 5.58
N THR A 36 -6.94 13.78 6.09
CA THR A 36 -5.65 14.46 5.90
C THR A 36 -4.83 13.74 4.83
N ALA A 37 -4.19 14.49 3.94
CA ALA A 37 -3.27 13.91 2.95
C ALA A 37 -2.09 13.23 3.66
N ARG A 38 -1.72 12.03 3.21
CA ARG A 38 -0.64 11.24 3.80
C ARG A 38 0.33 10.76 2.73
N LEU A 39 1.62 10.82 3.04
CA LEU A 39 2.67 10.30 2.16
C LEU A 39 2.74 8.78 2.27
N VAL A 40 2.82 8.11 1.13
CA VAL A 40 3.02 6.66 1.04
C VAL A 40 4.38 6.41 0.40
N THR A 41 5.16 5.51 0.98
CA THR A 41 6.50 5.16 0.50
C THR A 41 6.55 3.69 0.12
N VAL A 42 7.12 3.41 -1.05
CA VAL A 42 7.44 2.05 -1.48
C VAL A 42 8.95 1.89 -1.44
N GLU A 43 9.43 0.82 -0.82
CA GLU A 43 10.85 0.54 -0.69
C GLU A 43 11.17 -0.90 -1.09
N VAL A 44 12.45 -1.16 -1.45
CA VAL A 44 12.91 -2.53 -1.66
C VAL A 44 13.03 -3.26 -0.31
N ALA A 45 13.14 -4.59 -0.35
CA ALA A 45 13.22 -5.41 0.88
C ALA A 45 14.35 -4.97 1.82
N GLY A 46 15.43 -4.42 1.29
CA GLY A 46 16.55 -3.92 2.08
C GLY A 46 16.35 -2.56 2.72
N GLY A 47 15.22 -1.89 2.46
CA GLY A 47 14.88 -0.61 3.09
C GLY A 47 15.26 0.63 2.29
N THR A 48 15.73 0.48 1.05
CA THR A 48 15.97 1.62 0.17
C THR A 48 14.68 2.05 -0.51
N ASP A 49 14.34 3.33 -0.44
CA ASP A 49 13.12 3.85 -1.05
C ASP A 49 13.17 3.75 -2.57
N ILE A 50 12.09 3.23 -3.16
CA ILE A 50 11.87 3.23 -4.60
C ILE A 50 11.21 4.56 -5.00
N GLY A 51 10.19 4.98 -4.24
CA GLY A 51 9.47 6.21 -4.52
C GLY A 51 8.41 6.51 -3.49
N THR A 52 7.86 7.70 -3.58
CA THR A 52 6.81 8.17 -2.68
C THR A 52 5.70 8.85 -3.48
N PHE A 53 4.50 8.84 -2.91
CA PHE A 53 3.39 9.63 -3.44
C PHE A 53 2.44 10.01 -2.31
N THR A 54 1.69 11.10 -2.53
CA THR A 54 0.74 11.60 -1.52
C THR A 54 -0.66 11.11 -1.85
N MET A 55 -1.35 10.57 -0.84
CA MET A 55 -2.76 10.20 -0.95
C MET A 55 -3.62 11.23 -0.22
N PRO A 56 -4.39 12.04 -0.94
CA PRO A 56 -5.37 12.91 -0.29
C PRO A 56 -6.39 12.10 0.52
N GLY A 57 -7.00 12.74 1.51
CA GLY A 57 -8.01 12.06 2.35
C GLY A 57 -9.16 11.51 1.52
N GLY A 58 -9.60 10.30 1.86
CA GLY A 58 -10.72 9.64 1.19
C GLY A 58 -10.41 9.04 -0.18
N THR A 59 -9.14 9.02 -0.61
CA THR A 59 -8.77 8.48 -1.92
C THR A 59 -8.34 7.03 -1.86
N ILE A 60 -8.37 6.38 -3.03
CA ILE A 60 -7.96 4.99 -3.24
C ILE A 60 -6.93 4.97 -4.35
N GLU A 61 -5.83 4.22 -4.15
CA GLU A 61 -4.82 3.99 -5.17
C GLU A 61 -4.48 2.51 -5.25
N TYR A 62 -4.19 2.04 -6.46
CA TYR A 62 -3.70 0.69 -6.68
C TYR A 62 -2.22 0.77 -6.99
N ILE A 63 -1.42 0.05 -6.21
CA ILE A 63 0.04 0.10 -6.27
C ILE A 63 0.55 -1.20 -6.86
N LYS A 64 1.25 -1.12 -7.99
CA LYS A 64 1.96 -2.27 -8.55
C LYS A 64 3.36 -2.29 -7.98
N LYS A 65 3.82 -3.48 -7.54
CA LYS A 65 5.15 -3.64 -6.98
C LYS A 65 5.64 -5.07 -7.14
N ASP A 66 6.93 -5.30 -6.91
CA ASP A 66 7.47 -6.64 -6.82
C ASP A 66 7.04 -7.29 -5.50
N PRO A 67 6.95 -8.64 -5.43
CA PRO A 67 6.49 -9.32 -4.20
C PRO A 67 7.30 -9.00 -2.96
N THR A 68 8.59 -8.70 -3.10
CA THR A 68 9.48 -8.40 -1.97
C THR A 68 9.50 -6.93 -1.58
N ASP A 69 8.96 -6.04 -2.41
CA ASP A 69 8.90 -4.62 -2.11
C ASP A 69 7.92 -4.37 -0.96
N LYS A 70 8.24 -3.39 -0.13
CA LYS A 70 7.48 -3.07 1.08
C LYS A 70 6.86 -1.69 0.98
N ILE A 71 5.76 -1.49 1.71
CA ILE A 71 5.04 -0.24 1.76
C ILE A 71 4.92 0.22 3.19
N PHE A 72 5.14 1.51 3.44
CA PHE A 72 4.76 2.18 4.68
C PHE A 72 4.18 3.55 4.35
N ALA A 73 3.57 4.18 5.33
CA ALA A 73 2.91 5.46 5.15
C ALA A 73 3.16 6.38 6.34
N ALA A 74 2.89 7.65 6.17
CA ALA A 74 3.08 8.64 7.24
C ALA A 74 2.09 8.46 8.40
N HIS A 75 1.00 7.68 8.21
CA HIS A 75 -0.01 7.47 9.23
C HIS A 75 -0.73 6.14 9.04
N ALA A 76 -1.18 5.54 10.16
CA ALA A 76 -1.87 4.25 10.15
C ALA A 76 -3.29 4.30 9.57
N GLU A 77 -3.83 5.46 9.23
CA GLU A 77 -5.12 5.57 8.54
C GLU A 77 -5.04 5.16 7.08
N ILE A 78 -3.85 4.94 6.52
CA ILE A 78 -3.67 4.30 5.22
C ILE A 78 -3.85 2.79 5.42
N LEU A 79 -4.82 2.20 4.75
CA LEU A 79 -5.15 0.78 4.85
C LEU A 79 -4.73 0.07 3.57
N LEU A 80 -4.10 -1.09 3.72
CA LEU A 80 -3.52 -1.84 2.60
C LEU A 80 -4.13 -3.24 2.53
N ALA A 81 -4.43 -3.70 1.32
CA ALA A 81 -4.88 -5.07 1.08
C ALA A 81 -4.27 -5.61 -0.21
N LYS A 82 -3.88 -6.89 -0.19
CA LYS A 82 -3.43 -7.59 -1.39
C LYS A 82 -4.64 -7.85 -2.28
N VAL A 83 -4.53 -7.48 -3.54
CA VAL A 83 -5.60 -7.70 -4.53
C VAL A 83 -5.00 -8.21 -5.84
N ALA A 84 -5.85 -8.77 -6.69
CA ALA A 84 -5.51 -9.09 -8.07
C ALA A 84 -6.56 -8.48 -8.98
N PHE A 85 -6.14 -8.02 -10.14
CA PHE A 85 -7.07 -7.54 -11.15
C PHE A 85 -7.55 -8.71 -12.01
N GLN A 86 -8.84 -8.70 -12.34
CA GLN A 86 -9.39 -9.63 -13.31
C GLN A 86 -9.94 -8.84 -14.49
N SER A 87 -9.60 -9.28 -15.69
CA SER A 87 -10.20 -8.73 -16.89
C SER A 87 -11.51 -9.48 -17.16
N GLY A 88 -12.53 -8.75 -17.27
CA GLY A 88 -13.76 -9.29 -17.70
C GLY A 88 -14.86 -9.56 -17.02
#